data_9559a88e52f2245945f1b2a85ab8b15e
#
_entry.id   9559a88e52f2245945f1b2a85ab8b15e
#
_cell.length_a   1.000
_cell.length_b   1.000
_cell.length_c   1.000
_cell.angle_alpha   90.00
_cell.angle_beta   90.00
_cell.angle_gamma   90.00
#
_symmetry.space_group_name_H-M   'P 1'
#
loop_
_entity.id
_entity.type
_entity.pdbx_description
1 polymer ?
#
loop_
_entity_poly.entity_id
_entity_poly.type
_entity_poly.pdbx_seq_one_letter_code
_entity_poly.pdbx_strand_id
1 'polypeptide(L)'
;MRPICRAGAALIRSAELNAPTPELAANFAVLTLGHIARPYPYALTRVVTGPGDVVEPRVQHPIFFGSFDWHSCVHGHWLLARVLRLYPDLEIAPRIRAHFDAAFTAAKTAGEVALFERPASRGFERPYGWAWLLKLAAELSRLGGPWGEILAPLSGLIAARLCAFLPKADYPIRSGAHFNTAFALVLALDYARTARDDVLADLIVEKACAWHGADADCQAWEPSGDDFLSPALVEALLMRRVLELATFRRWFAAFLPQASAGRPVSLFVPARVSDRTDGKIAHLDGLNLSRAWCWRGIASALDAADPVRNRALVAAEQHLASALPHLSADYMGEHWLASFALLALCEVP
;
A
#
# COMPACT_ATOMS: atom_id res chain seq x y z
N MET A 1 14.66 -43.01 20.67
CA MET A 1 14.67 -41.53 20.70
C MET A 1 15.62 -41.04 19.64
N ARG A 2 15.14 -40.51 18.55
CA ARG A 2 15.91 -39.86 17.48
C ARG A 2 15.54 -38.38 17.47
N PRO A 3 16.49 -37.44 17.38
CA PRO A 3 16.20 -36.03 17.35
C PRO A 3 15.74 -35.63 15.95
N ILE A 4 14.64 -34.85 15.93
CA ILE A 4 13.99 -34.30 14.75
C ILE A 4 14.82 -33.15 14.19
N CYS A 5 14.97 -33.18 12.88
CA CYS A 5 15.72 -32.27 12.04
C CYS A 5 15.38 -30.79 12.32
N ARG A 6 16.40 -29.99 12.54
CA ARG A 6 16.39 -28.55 12.31
C ARG A 6 16.29 -28.31 10.80
N ALA A 7 15.17 -27.79 10.32
CA ALA A 7 15.08 -27.17 9.01
C ALA A 7 15.93 -25.89 9.06
N GLY A 8 17.04 -25.89 8.35
CA GLY A 8 17.88 -24.72 8.19
C GLY A 8 17.10 -23.63 7.42
N ALA A 9 16.94 -22.47 8.04
CA ALA A 9 16.56 -21.26 7.34
C ALA A 9 17.70 -20.97 6.33
N ALA A 10 17.43 -21.20 5.05
CA ALA A 10 18.32 -20.79 3.98
C ALA A 10 18.36 -19.25 4.01
N LEU A 11 19.51 -18.69 4.33
CA LEU A 11 19.81 -17.28 4.12
C LEU A 11 19.66 -16.98 2.62
N ILE A 12 18.55 -16.37 2.26
CA ILE A 12 18.31 -15.87 0.90
C ILE A 12 19.36 -14.78 0.66
N ARG A 13 20.24 -15.02 -0.30
CA ARG A 13 21.32 -14.07 -0.64
C ARG A 13 20.71 -12.76 -1.15
N SER A 14 21.21 -11.65 -0.66
CA SER A 14 20.73 -10.28 -0.82
C SER A 14 20.68 -9.72 -2.28
N ALA A 15 21.01 -10.51 -3.28
CA ALA A 15 21.07 -10.07 -4.68
C ALA A 15 19.81 -10.37 -5.53
N GLU A 16 18.80 -11.08 -5.02
CA GLU A 16 17.67 -11.58 -5.83
C GLU A 16 16.28 -11.05 -5.43
N LEU A 17 16.18 -10.10 -4.47
CA LEU A 17 14.88 -9.65 -3.94
C LEU A 17 14.31 -8.42 -4.66
N ASN A 18 14.35 -8.37 -5.98
CA ASN A 18 13.71 -7.29 -6.75
C ASN A 18 12.26 -7.60 -7.17
N ALA A 19 11.77 -8.80 -6.90
CA ALA A 19 10.38 -9.22 -7.08
C ALA A 19 10.11 -10.46 -6.20
N PRO A 20 8.85 -10.78 -5.86
CA PRO A 20 8.54 -12.06 -5.23
C PRO A 20 8.90 -13.21 -6.18
N THR A 21 9.25 -14.39 -5.64
CA THR A 21 9.38 -15.57 -6.51
C THR A 21 8.03 -15.92 -7.13
N PRO A 22 8.01 -16.64 -8.28
CA PRO A 22 6.75 -17.09 -8.89
C PRO A 22 5.84 -17.87 -7.92
N GLU A 23 6.43 -18.72 -7.05
CA GLU A 23 5.70 -19.51 -6.06
C GLU A 23 5.08 -18.59 -4.99
N LEU A 24 5.82 -17.59 -4.52
CA LEU A 24 5.32 -16.64 -3.52
C LEU A 24 4.23 -15.76 -4.13
N ALA A 25 4.38 -15.32 -5.37
CA ALA A 25 3.38 -14.56 -6.10
C ALA A 25 2.09 -15.37 -6.31
N ALA A 26 2.22 -16.65 -6.68
CA ALA A 26 1.09 -17.56 -6.79
C ALA A 26 0.35 -17.74 -5.46
N ASN A 27 1.08 -17.91 -4.36
CA ASN A 27 0.49 -18.01 -3.02
C ASN A 27 -0.27 -16.75 -2.63
N PHE A 28 0.26 -15.56 -2.90
CA PHE A 28 -0.44 -14.29 -2.68
C PHE A 28 -1.73 -14.20 -3.52
N ALA A 29 -1.69 -14.63 -4.77
CA ALA A 29 -2.86 -14.62 -5.64
C ALA A 29 -3.94 -15.61 -5.17
N VAL A 30 -3.56 -16.83 -4.76
CA VAL A 30 -4.48 -17.83 -4.20
C VAL A 30 -5.17 -17.30 -2.96
N LEU A 31 -4.39 -16.75 -2.02
CA LEU A 31 -4.89 -16.14 -0.79
C LEU A 31 -5.90 -15.03 -1.10
N THR A 32 -5.53 -14.09 -1.97
CA THR A 32 -6.37 -12.96 -2.35
C THR A 32 -7.66 -13.40 -3.05
N LEU A 33 -7.60 -14.35 -3.98
CA LEU A 33 -8.80 -14.91 -4.62
C LEU A 33 -9.73 -15.62 -3.63
N GLY A 34 -9.22 -16.06 -2.48
CA GLY A 34 -10.01 -16.69 -1.41
C GLY A 34 -10.94 -15.72 -0.69
N HIS A 35 -10.56 -14.45 -0.60
CA HIS A 35 -11.32 -13.44 0.17
C HIS A 35 -11.90 -12.29 -0.67
N ILE A 36 -11.36 -12.00 -1.88
CA ILE A 36 -11.72 -10.81 -2.65
C ILE A 36 -13.20 -10.78 -3.11
N ALA A 37 -13.82 -11.93 -3.25
CA ALA A 37 -15.24 -12.09 -3.58
C ALA A 37 -16.11 -12.55 -2.40
N ARG A 38 -15.56 -12.55 -1.19
CA ARG A 38 -16.26 -12.94 0.05
C ARG A 38 -16.92 -11.72 0.66
N PRO A 39 -18.27 -11.63 0.68
CA PRO A 39 -18.96 -10.41 1.10
C PRO A 39 -19.01 -10.21 2.63
N TYR A 40 -18.70 -11.24 3.42
CA TYR A 40 -18.75 -11.19 4.89
C TYR A 40 -17.56 -11.93 5.51
N PRO A 41 -17.05 -11.45 6.71
CA PRO A 41 -17.49 -10.24 7.43
C PRO A 41 -17.17 -8.97 6.65
N TYR A 42 -17.93 -7.87 6.86
CA TYR A 42 -17.75 -6.60 6.16
C TYR A 42 -17.87 -5.40 7.11
N ALA A 43 -16.87 -4.53 7.11
CA ALA A 43 -16.89 -3.29 7.88
C ALA A 43 -17.51 -2.16 7.05
N LEU A 44 -18.66 -1.65 7.52
CA LEU A 44 -19.34 -0.53 6.88
C LEU A 44 -18.79 0.80 7.43
N THR A 45 -17.97 1.49 6.65
CA THR A 45 -17.25 2.72 7.09
C THR A 45 -17.84 4.02 6.54
N ARG A 46 -18.99 3.98 5.87
CA ARG A 46 -19.64 5.16 5.27
C ARG A 46 -20.71 5.81 6.15
N VAL A 47 -21.05 7.04 5.85
CA VAL A 47 -22.19 7.72 6.44
C VAL A 47 -23.49 7.12 5.88
N VAL A 48 -24.37 6.69 6.78
CA VAL A 48 -25.74 6.22 6.46
C VAL A 48 -26.69 7.40 6.65
N THR A 49 -27.46 7.75 5.64
CA THR A 49 -28.38 8.90 5.64
C THR A 49 -29.84 8.48 5.82
N GLY A 50 -30.15 7.20 5.69
CA GLY A 50 -31.48 6.65 5.90
C GLY A 50 -31.51 5.12 5.81
N PRO A 51 -32.65 4.48 6.13
CA PRO A 51 -32.77 3.02 6.13
C PRO A 51 -32.44 2.36 4.79
N GLY A 52 -32.72 3.05 3.66
CA GLY A 52 -32.40 2.56 2.32
C GLY A 52 -30.91 2.51 1.97
N ASP A 53 -30.07 3.08 2.83
CA ASP A 53 -28.63 3.02 2.65
C ASP A 53 -28.01 1.72 3.19
N VAL A 54 -28.73 0.98 4.03
CA VAL A 54 -28.26 -0.28 4.61
C VAL A 54 -28.63 -1.41 3.66
N VAL A 55 -27.72 -1.72 2.75
CA VAL A 55 -27.90 -2.77 1.74
C VAL A 55 -26.71 -3.73 1.80
N GLU A 56 -26.83 -4.90 1.16
CA GLU A 56 -25.74 -5.87 1.08
C GLU A 56 -24.49 -5.27 0.43
N PRO A 57 -23.29 -5.70 0.86
CA PRO A 57 -22.02 -5.19 0.29
C PRO A 57 -21.98 -5.25 -1.25
N ARG A 58 -22.46 -6.32 -1.88
CA ARG A 58 -22.48 -6.47 -3.36
C ARG A 58 -23.40 -5.48 -4.07
N VAL A 59 -24.48 -5.06 -3.42
CA VAL A 59 -25.40 -4.06 -3.97
C VAL A 59 -24.79 -2.69 -3.86
N GLN A 60 -24.10 -2.43 -2.76
CA GLN A 60 -23.47 -1.16 -2.47
C GLN A 60 -22.19 -0.93 -3.28
N HIS A 61 -21.34 -1.96 -3.36
CA HIS A 61 -20.04 -1.97 -4.02
C HIS A 61 -20.00 -3.11 -5.04
N PRO A 62 -20.50 -2.90 -6.26
CA PRO A 62 -20.62 -3.97 -7.25
C PRO A 62 -19.29 -4.62 -7.65
N ILE A 63 -18.16 -3.89 -7.48
CA ILE A 63 -16.80 -4.38 -7.73
C ILE A 63 -16.12 -4.74 -6.41
N PHE A 64 -16.11 -3.81 -5.44
CA PHE A 64 -15.24 -3.86 -4.26
C PHE A 64 -16.00 -4.23 -2.98
N PHE A 65 -16.72 -5.36 -3.00
CA PHE A 65 -17.59 -5.83 -1.92
C PHE A 65 -16.97 -6.88 -1.00
N GLY A 66 -15.77 -7.35 -1.31
CA GLY A 66 -15.09 -8.43 -0.56
C GLY A 66 -14.01 -7.92 0.40
N SER A 67 -13.19 -8.84 0.90
CA SER A 67 -11.98 -8.54 1.69
C SER A 67 -12.22 -7.66 2.91
N PHE A 68 -13.31 -7.86 3.65
CA PHE A 68 -13.64 -7.16 4.89
C PHE A 68 -14.07 -5.70 4.71
N ASP A 69 -13.47 -4.91 3.81
CA ASP A 69 -13.83 -3.52 3.53
C ASP A 69 -13.48 -3.12 2.09
N TRP A 70 -13.92 -1.91 1.71
CA TRP A 70 -13.76 -1.43 0.35
C TRP A 70 -12.29 -1.31 -0.08
N HIS A 71 -11.46 -0.67 0.74
CA HIS A 71 -10.05 -0.44 0.37
C HIS A 71 -9.23 -1.74 0.35
N SER A 72 -9.50 -2.69 1.25
CA SER A 72 -8.82 -3.99 1.22
C SER A 72 -9.18 -4.78 -0.03
N CYS A 73 -10.44 -4.69 -0.49
CA CYS A 73 -10.85 -5.26 -1.76
C CYS A 73 -10.11 -4.58 -2.94
N VAL A 74 -9.98 -3.26 -2.93
CA VAL A 74 -9.27 -2.50 -3.98
C VAL A 74 -7.81 -2.92 -4.07
N HIS A 75 -7.07 -2.96 -2.95
CA HIS A 75 -5.66 -3.34 -3.03
C HIS A 75 -5.45 -4.84 -3.23
N GLY A 76 -6.42 -5.69 -2.91
CA GLY A 76 -6.44 -7.08 -3.35
C GLY A 76 -6.51 -7.20 -4.87
N HIS A 77 -7.35 -6.38 -5.55
CA HIS A 77 -7.36 -6.31 -7.01
C HIS A 77 -6.03 -5.78 -7.57
N TRP A 78 -5.41 -4.79 -6.92
CA TRP A 78 -4.08 -4.33 -7.29
C TRP A 78 -3.04 -5.46 -7.18
N LEU A 79 -3.07 -6.25 -6.11
CA LEU A 79 -2.18 -7.40 -5.94
C LEU A 79 -2.34 -8.38 -7.10
N LEU A 80 -3.57 -8.77 -7.43
CA LEU A 80 -3.85 -9.69 -8.53
C LEU A 80 -3.38 -9.13 -9.88
N ALA A 81 -3.59 -7.83 -10.14
CA ALA A 81 -3.12 -7.17 -11.36
C ALA A 81 -1.59 -7.18 -11.45
N ARG A 82 -0.91 -6.89 -10.32
CA ARG A 82 0.55 -6.92 -10.24
C ARG A 82 1.12 -8.31 -10.46
N VAL A 83 0.55 -9.34 -9.84
CA VAL A 83 0.96 -10.73 -10.02
C VAL A 83 0.76 -11.16 -11.47
N LEU A 84 -0.39 -10.86 -12.07
CA LEU A 84 -0.69 -11.19 -13.46
C LEU A 84 0.28 -10.52 -14.45
N ARG A 85 0.70 -9.28 -14.18
CA ARG A 85 1.66 -8.58 -15.02
C ARG A 85 3.08 -9.09 -14.88
N LEU A 86 3.50 -9.45 -13.66
CA LEU A 86 4.84 -9.99 -13.40
C LEU A 86 4.99 -11.42 -13.91
N TYR A 87 3.94 -12.22 -13.78
CA TYR A 87 3.94 -13.65 -14.05
C TYR A 87 2.69 -14.06 -14.82
N PRO A 88 2.55 -13.68 -16.10
CA PRO A 88 1.34 -13.90 -16.90
C PRO A 88 1.02 -15.37 -17.16
N ASP A 89 2.01 -16.27 -16.99
CA ASP A 89 1.93 -17.71 -17.30
C ASP A 89 1.78 -18.59 -16.05
N LEU A 90 1.58 -17.99 -14.85
CA LEU A 90 1.27 -18.78 -13.66
C LEU A 90 -0.01 -19.60 -13.86
N GLU A 91 -0.08 -20.79 -13.28
CA GLU A 91 -1.27 -21.66 -13.30
C GLU A 91 -2.52 -20.94 -12.80
N ILE A 92 -2.36 -20.00 -11.85
CA ILE A 92 -3.46 -19.18 -11.29
C ILE A 92 -3.92 -18.05 -12.23
N ALA A 93 -3.13 -17.67 -13.24
CA ALA A 93 -3.42 -16.51 -14.10
C ALA A 93 -4.79 -16.58 -14.82
N PRO A 94 -5.26 -17.70 -15.37
CA PRO A 94 -6.60 -17.81 -15.95
C PRO A 94 -7.72 -17.48 -14.94
N ARG A 95 -7.56 -17.88 -13.68
CA ARG A 95 -8.54 -17.56 -12.62
C ARG A 95 -8.55 -16.08 -12.28
N ILE A 96 -7.39 -15.39 -12.27
CA ILE A 96 -7.31 -13.95 -12.09
C ILE A 96 -8.03 -13.22 -13.24
N ARG A 97 -7.77 -13.63 -14.50
CA ARG A 97 -8.43 -13.05 -15.68
C ARG A 97 -9.94 -13.21 -15.62
N ALA A 98 -10.43 -14.42 -15.34
CA ALA A 98 -11.86 -14.68 -15.19
C ALA A 98 -12.51 -13.84 -14.07
N HIS A 99 -11.79 -13.65 -12.95
CA HIS A 99 -12.26 -12.77 -11.89
C HIS A 99 -12.36 -11.32 -12.35
N PHE A 100 -11.35 -10.80 -13.07
CA PHE A 100 -11.36 -9.44 -13.59
C PHE A 100 -12.44 -9.22 -14.65
N ASP A 101 -12.65 -10.17 -15.55
CA ASP A 101 -13.74 -10.10 -16.55
C ASP A 101 -15.12 -10.03 -15.89
N ALA A 102 -15.29 -10.75 -14.79
CA ALA A 102 -16.53 -10.72 -14.02
C ALA A 102 -16.68 -9.46 -13.14
N ALA A 103 -15.56 -8.92 -12.61
CA ALA A 103 -15.57 -7.76 -11.71
C ALA A 103 -15.63 -6.43 -12.47
N PHE A 104 -14.77 -6.26 -13.48
CA PHE A 104 -14.67 -5.00 -14.22
C PHE A 104 -15.61 -4.99 -15.41
N THR A 105 -16.83 -4.49 -15.20
CA THR A 105 -17.80 -4.23 -16.24
C THR A 105 -18.27 -2.78 -16.17
N ALA A 106 -18.68 -2.19 -17.30
CA ALA A 106 -19.17 -0.81 -17.35
C ALA A 106 -20.32 -0.55 -16.36
N ALA A 107 -21.24 -1.50 -16.23
CA ALA A 107 -22.38 -1.39 -15.31
C ALA A 107 -21.94 -1.37 -13.85
N LYS A 108 -20.99 -2.21 -13.45
CA LYS A 108 -20.47 -2.24 -12.08
C LYS A 108 -19.63 -1.00 -11.76
N THR A 109 -18.82 -0.53 -12.70
CA THR A 109 -18.07 0.71 -12.54
C THR A 109 -19.05 1.89 -12.37
N ALA A 110 -20.11 1.97 -13.15
CA ALA A 110 -21.14 3.00 -12.99
C ALA A 110 -21.80 2.94 -11.59
N GLY A 111 -22.02 1.75 -11.03
CA GLY A 111 -22.53 1.58 -9.67
C GLY A 111 -21.58 2.11 -8.60
N GLU A 112 -20.27 1.85 -8.73
CA GLU A 112 -19.26 2.44 -7.83
C GLU A 112 -19.21 3.96 -7.96
N VAL A 113 -19.22 4.50 -9.20
CA VAL A 113 -19.24 5.95 -9.45
C VAL A 113 -20.46 6.60 -8.79
N ALA A 114 -21.66 6.03 -8.99
CA ALA A 114 -22.89 6.54 -8.40
C ALA A 114 -22.85 6.62 -6.87
N LEU A 115 -22.19 5.66 -6.21
CA LEU A 115 -21.98 5.72 -4.76
C LEU A 115 -21.08 6.90 -4.36
N PHE A 116 -19.96 7.07 -5.06
CA PHE A 116 -19.06 8.18 -4.77
C PHE A 116 -19.70 9.55 -5.04
N GLU A 117 -20.55 9.69 -6.02
CA GLU A 117 -21.25 10.96 -6.36
C GLU A 117 -22.25 11.41 -5.30
N ARG A 118 -22.68 10.53 -4.39
CA ARG A 118 -23.56 10.92 -3.28
C ARG A 118 -22.90 11.98 -2.39
N PRO A 119 -23.63 13.01 -1.95
CA PRO A 119 -23.09 14.04 -1.04
C PRO A 119 -22.51 13.46 0.26
N ALA A 120 -23.14 12.42 0.81
CA ALA A 120 -22.69 11.72 2.02
C ALA A 120 -21.37 10.94 1.85
N SER A 121 -20.98 10.64 0.59
CA SER A 121 -19.74 9.92 0.26
C SER A 121 -18.55 10.84 0.00
N ARG A 122 -18.65 12.15 0.27
CA ARG A 122 -17.57 13.12 -0.01
C ARG A 122 -16.24 12.75 0.64
N GLY A 123 -16.25 12.21 1.86
CA GLY A 123 -15.06 11.80 2.61
C GLY A 123 -14.85 10.29 2.66
N PHE A 124 -15.71 9.51 2.00
CA PHE A 124 -15.61 8.05 2.01
C PHE A 124 -14.26 7.62 1.43
N GLU A 125 -13.54 6.79 2.19
CA GLU A 125 -12.22 6.22 1.83
C GLU A 125 -11.08 7.24 1.64
N ARG A 126 -11.27 8.51 1.98
CA ARG A 126 -10.24 9.55 1.86
C ARG A 126 -9.23 9.52 3.02
N PRO A 127 -7.92 9.54 2.75
CA PRO A 127 -7.27 9.50 1.43
C PRO A 127 -6.83 8.09 1.00
N TYR A 128 -6.82 7.11 1.90
CA TYR A 128 -6.18 5.81 1.77
C TYR A 128 -6.78 4.95 0.65
N GLY A 129 -8.08 4.71 0.70
CA GLY A 129 -8.78 3.93 -0.33
C GLY A 129 -8.74 4.62 -1.70
N TRP A 130 -8.81 5.96 -1.74
CA TRP A 130 -8.61 6.72 -2.98
C TRP A 130 -7.25 6.46 -3.60
N ALA A 131 -6.20 6.48 -2.78
CA ALA A 131 -4.83 6.24 -3.23
C ALA A 131 -4.64 4.80 -3.74
N TRP A 132 -5.21 3.80 -3.08
CA TRP A 132 -5.17 2.43 -3.54
C TRP A 132 -5.94 2.21 -4.85
N LEU A 133 -7.10 2.89 -5.03
CA LEU A 133 -7.82 2.82 -6.30
C LEU A 133 -7.00 3.41 -7.45
N LEU A 134 -6.34 4.56 -7.24
CA LEU A 134 -5.45 5.15 -8.22
C LEU A 134 -4.25 4.22 -8.50
N LYS A 135 -3.70 3.58 -7.48
CA LYS A 135 -2.62 2.59 -7.63
C LYS A 135 -3.07 1.38 -8.47
N LEU A 136 -4.29 0.88 -8.23
CA LEU A 136 -4.90 -0.18 -9.04
C LEU A 136 -5.06 0.26 -10.50
N ALA A 137 -5.60 1.46 -10.74
CA ALA A 137 -5.79 1.98 -12.09
C ALA A 137 -4.46 2.09 -12.86
N ALA A 138 -3.40 2.57 -12.20
CA ALA A 138 -2.05 2.60 -12.77
C ALA A 138 -1.54 1.19 -13.12
N GLU A 139 -1.79 0.21 -12.27
CA GLU A 139 -1.36 -1.17 -12.51
C GLU A 139 -2.12 -1.82 -13.67
N LEU A 140 -3.44 -1.62 -13.75
CA LEU A 140 -4.25 -2.12 -14.86
C LEU A 140 -3.86 -1.47 -16.20
N SER A 141 -3.51 -0.18 -16.20
CA SER A 141 -2.97 0.49 -17.38
C SER A 141 -1.65 -0.13 -17.86
N ARG A 142 -0.74 -0.46 -16.92
CA ARG A 142 0.53 -1.14 -17.23
C ARG A 142 0.35 -2.59 -17.67
N LEU A 143 -0.65 -3.26 -17.12
CA LEU A 143 -0.99 -4.64 -17.49
C LEU A 143 -1.54 -4.70 -18.92
N GLY A 144 -2.24 -3.65 -19.35
CA GLY A 144 -2.96 -3.63 -20.62
C GLY A 144 -4.30 -4.35 -20.59
N GLY A 145 -4.96 -4.43 -21.74
CA GLY A 145 -6.29 -4.99 -21.86
C GLY A 145 -7.41 -4.00 -21.48
N PRO A 146 -8.67 -4.46 -21.37
CA PRO A 146 -9.83 -3.57 -21.29
C PRO A 146 -10.11 -3.04 -19.87
N TRP A 147 -9.60 -3.71 -18.83
CA TRP A 147 -10.00 -3.46 -17.43
C TRP A 147 -9.64 -2.06 -16.95
N GLY A 148 -8.49 -1.51 -17.39
CA GLY A 148 -8.08 -0.14 -17.07
C GLY A 148 -9.03 0.90 -17.66
N GLU A 149 -9.45 0.74 -18.91
CA GLU A 149 -10.42 1.62 -19.57
C GLU A 149 -11.81 1.53 -18.93
N ILE A 150 -12.24 0.32 -18.57
CA ILE A 150 -13.49 0.09 -17.86
C ILE A 150 -13.50 0.79 -16.49
N LEU A 151 -12.38 0.78 -15.75
CA LEU A 151 -12.26 1.43 -14.44
C LEU A 151 -12.02 2.95 -14.53
N ALA A 152 -11.63 3.48 -15.70
CA ALA A 152 -11.26 4.88 -15.90
C ALA A 152 -12.29 5.92 -15.40
N PRO A 153 -13.61 5.74 -15.55
CA PRO A 153 -14.58 6.68 -14.98
C PRO A 153 -14.47 6.84 -13.47
N LEU A 154 -14.23 5.75 -12.75
CA LEU A 154 -14.08 5.78 -11.29
C LEU A 154 -12.72 6.38 -10.88
N SER A 155 -11.64 5.98 -11.52
CA SER A 155 -10.31 6.52 -11.19
C SER A 155 -10.20 8.01 -11.55
N GLY A 156 -10.80 8.46 -12.64
CA GLY A 156 -10.89 9.87 -13.01
C GLY A 156 -11.68 10.70 -11.99
N LEU A 157 -12.82 10.18 -11.51
CA LEU A 157 -13.59 10.83 -10.43
C LEU A 157 -12.75 10.99 -9.15
N ILE A 158 -12.01 9.96 -8.77
CA ILE A 158 -11.16 10.00 -7.55
C ILE A 158 -9.97 10.96 -7.74
N ALA A 159 -9.32 10.97 -8.90
CA ALA A 159 -8.26 11.92 -9.22
C ALA A 159 -8.77 13.37 -9.14
N ALA A 160 -9.92 13.67 -9.75
CA ALA A 160 -10.57 14.98 -9.66
C ALA A 160 -10.90 15.39 -8.22
N ARG A 161 -11.38 14.45 -7.39
CA ARG A 161 -11.63 14.69 -5.97
C ARG A 161 -10.37 14.98 -5.18
N LEU A 162 -9.27 14.30 -5.48
CA LEU A 162 -7.99 14.56 -4.85
C LEU A 162 -7.46 15.95 -5.22
N CYS A 163 -7.56 16.33 -6.52
CA CYS A 163 -7.25 17.68 -6.98
C CYS A 163 -8.11 18.77 -6.28
N ALA A 164 -9.39 18.49 -6.05
CA ALA A 164 -10.27 19.42 -5.35
C ALA A 164 -10.05 19.48 -3.83
N PHE A 165 -9.49 18.43 -3.24
CA PHE A 165 -9.25 18.32 -1.80
C PHE A 165 -7.90 18.91 -1.38
N LEU A 166 -6.81 18.58 -2.09
CA LEU A 166 -5.45 18.95 -1.68
C LEU A 166 -5.26 20.46 -1.48
N PRO A 167 -5.78 21.38 -2.32
CA PRO A 167 -5.65 22.81 -2.08
C PRO A 167 -6.28 23.28 -0.77
N LYS A 168 -7.30 22.59 -0.27
CA LYS A 168 -8.04 22.93 0.95
C LYS A 168 -7.38 22.38 2.22
N ALA A 169 -6.41 21.47 2.07
CA ALA A 169 -5.72 20.88 3.20
C ALA A 169 -4.52 21.76 3.58
N ASP A 170 -4.60 22.41 4.73
CA ASP A 170 -3.51 23.23 5.25
C ASP A 170 -2.40 22.39 5.88
N TYR A 171 -2.77 21.26 6.47
CA TYR A 171 -1.85 20.39 7.21
C TYR A 171 -1.93 18.94 6.71
N PRO A 172 -0.78 18.22 6.68
CA PRO A 172 -0.78 16.78 6.43
C PRO A 172 -1.23 16.02 7.68
N ILE A 173 -1.78 14.82 7.48
CA ILE A 173 -2.04 13.88 8.57
C ILE A 173 -0.88 12.90 8.63
N ARG A 174 -0.18 12.85 9.79
CA ARG A 174 1.06 12.08 10.02
C ARG A 174 0.80 10.86 10.92
N SER A 175 -0.34 10.19 10.78
CA SER A 175 -0.67 9.00 11.57
C SER A 175 -0.09 7.73 10.93
N GLY A 176 0.11 6.68 11.73
CA GLY A 176 0.48 5.35 11.24
C GLY A 176 -0.70 4.53 10.70
N ALA A 177 -1.83 5.17 10.37
CA ALA A 177 -3.08 4.54 9.99
C ALA A 177 -3.63 5.09 8.66
N HIS A 178 -4.85 4.70 8.29
CA HIS A 178 -5.52 5.01 7.01
C HIS A 178 -5.55 6.50 6.62
N PHE A 179 -5.46 7.41 7.58
CA PHE A 179 -5.50 8.84 7.28
C PHE A 179 -4.16 9.44 6.84
N ASN A 180 -3.08 8.66 6.81
CA ASN A 180 -1.75 9.14 6.46
C ASN A 180 -1.70 9.77 5.07
N THR A 181 -1.38 11.07 5.02
CA THR A 181 -1.38 11.83 3.77
C THR A 181 -0.18 11.47 2.90
N ALA A 182 1.00 11.30 3.48
CA ALA A 182 2.22 10.99 2.71
C ALA A 182 2.10 9.63 1.98
N PHE A 183 1.57 8.60 2.65
CA PHE A 183 1.29 7.31 2.02
C PHE A 183 0.36 7.47 0.81
N ALA A 184 -0.73 8.18 0.99
CA ALA A 184 -1.70 8.39 -0.09
C ALA A 184 -1.07 9.12 -1.28
N LEU A 185 -0.24 10.14 -1.03
CA LEU A 185 0.43 10.89 -2.09
C LEU A 185 1.48 10.05 -2.84
N VAL A 186 2.20 9.13 -2.17
CA VAL A 186 3.11 8.20 -2.87
C VAL A 186 2.37 7.36 -3.91
N LEU A 187 1.22 6.79 -3.53
CA LEU A 187 0.44 5.95 -4.45
C LEU A 187 -0.24 6.76 -5.55
N ALA A 188 -0.79 7.93 -5.20
CA ALA A 188 -1.45 8.82 -6.15
C ALA A 188 -0.46 9.40 -7.19
N LEU A 189 0.78 9.69 -6.79
CA LEU A 189 1.84 10.16 -7.70
C LEU A 189 2.22 9.09 -8.72
N ASP A 190 2.24 7.82 -8.35
CA ASP A 190 2.48 6.73 -9.29
C ASP A 190 1.38 6.67 -10.37
N TYR A 191 0.12 6.86 -9.98
CA TYR A 191 -0.99 6.98 -10.91
C TYR A 191 -0.84 8.21 -11.82
N ALA A 192 -0.63 9.38 -11.24
CA ALA A 192 -0.55 10.63 -11.99
C ALA A 192 0.54 10.55 -13.09
N ARG A 193 1.70 10.00 -12.77
CA ARG A 193 2.79 9.79 -13.74
C ARG A 193 2.45 8.75 -14.80
N THR A 194 1.75 7.68 -14.43
CA THR A 194 1.34 6.63 -15.38
C THR A 194 0.27 7.11 -16.34
N ALA A 195 -0.71 7.85 -15.82
CA ALA A 195 -1.81 8.42 -16.58
C ALA A 195 -1.43 9.70 -17.35
N ARG A 196 -0.22 10.25 -17.10
CA ARG A 196 0.24 11.55 -17.58
C ARG A 196 -0.69 12.69 -17.16
N ASP A 197 -1.17 12.62 -15.92
CA ASP A 197 -1.95 13.68 -15.28
C ASP A 197 -0.99 14.65 -14.59
N ASP A 198 -0.44 15.57 -15.37
CA ASP A 198 0.56 16.53 -14.91
C ASP A 198 -0.03 17.48 -13.87
N VAL A 199 -1.33 17.79 -13.93
CA VAL A 199 -2.02 18.65 -12.95
C VAL A 199 -2.01 18.02 -11.57
N LEU A 200 -2.37 16.74 -11.48
CA LEU A 200 -2.34 16.01 -10.22
C LEU A 200 -0.88 15.80 -9.74
N ALA A 201 0.04 15.49 -10.65
CA ALA A 201 1.45 15.27 -10.30
C ALA A 201 2.07 16.54 -9.71
N ASP A 202 1.90 17.69 -10.35
CA ASP A 202 2.44 18.98 -9.90
C ASP A 202 1.84 19.39 -8.56
N LEU A 203 0.54 19.23 -8.38
CA LEU A 203 -0.15 19.52 -7.12
C LEU A 203 0.36 18.63 -5.97
N ILE A 204 0.63 17.34 -6.23
CA ILE A 204 1.21 16.45 -5.23
C ILE A 204 2.62 16.92 -4.85
N VAL A 205 3.45 17.26 -5.83
CA VAL A 205 4.82 17.77 -5.58
C VAL A 205 4.78 19.06 -4.77
N GLU A 206 3.92 20.02 -5.16
CA GLU A 206 3.74 21.29 -4.44
C GLU A 206 3.37 21.03 -2.96
N LYS A 207 2.34 20.21 -2.71
CA LYS A 207 1.87 19.92 -1.35
C LYS A 207 2.89 19.14 -0.53
N ALA A 208 3.56 18.16 -1.11
CA ALA A 208 4.63 17.44 -0.44
C ALA A 208 5.76 18.37 0.01
N CYS A 209 6.23 19.25 -0.87
CA CYS A 209 7.26 20.23 -0.55
C CYS A 209 6.79 21.25 0.49
N ALA A 210 5.56 21.74 0.38
CA ALA A 210 5.00 22.71 1.32
C ALA A 210 4.84 22.14 2.75
N TRP A 211 4.46 20.87 2.86
CA TRP A 211 4.19 20.22 4.15
C TRP A 211 5.43 19.61 4.80
N HIS A 212 6.37 19.10 4.01
CA HIS A 212 7.46 18.26 4.49
C HIS A 212 8.86 18.82 4.15
N GLY A 213 8.93 19.82 3.28
CA GLY A 213 10.22 20.33 2.80
C GLY A 213 11.13 20.90 3.88
N ALA A 214 10.55 21.44 4.97
CA ALA A 214 11.28 22.00 6.10
C ALA A 214 11.44 21.05 7.31
N ASP A 215 10.93 19.83 7.22
CA ASP A 215 11.01 18.88 8.33
C ASP A 215 12.44 18.41 8.56
N ALA A 216 12.86 18.42 9.82
CA ALA A 216 14.19 18.04 10.27
C ALA A 216 14.12 17.38 11.65
N ASP A 217 15.15 16.62 12.02
CA ASP A 217 15.32 15.98 13.34
C ASP A 217 14.08 15.19 13.79
N CYS A 218 13.55 14.35 12.89
CA CYS A 218 12.36 13.55 13.14
C CYS A 218 12.61 12.56 14.29
N GLN A 219 11.79 12.64 15.33
CA GLN A 219 11.91 11.81 16.53
C GLN A 219 11.32 10.41 16.34
N ALA A 220 10.54 10.20 15.27
CA ALA A 220 9.90 8.92 14.92
C ALA A 220 9.19 8.26 16.13
N TRP A 221 8.16 8.94 16.66
CA TRP A 221 7.35 8.49 17.79
C TRP A 221 6.41 7.36 17.36
N GLU A 222 7.01 6.25 16.96
CA GLU A 222 6.38 5.03 16.48
C GLU A 222 7.12 3.80 17.00
N PRO A 223 6.45 2.62 17.15
CA PRO A 223 5.06 2.39 16.77
C PRO A 223 4.04 2.89 17.79
N SER A 224 2.84 3.29 17.33
CA SER A 224 1.61 3.27 18.12
C SER A 224 1.01 1.87 18.14
N GLY A 225 0.03 1.62 19.02
CA GLY A 225 -0.51 0.28 19.28
C GLY A 225 -1.21 -0.39 18.08
N ASP A 226 -1.66 0.39 17.07
CA ASP A 226 -2.35 -0.09 15.88
C ASP A 226 -1.80 0.50 14.58
N ASP A 227 -0.55 0.96 14.57
CA ASP A 227 0.11 1.44 13.36
C ASP A 227 0.33 0.29 12.37
N PHE A 228 0.02 0.53 11.10
CA PHE A 228 0.41 -0.33 9.97
C PHE A 228 1.25 0.42 8.92
N LEU A 229 1.42 1.72 9.09
CA LEU A 229 2.33 2.57 8.33
C LEU A 229 3.36 3.19 9.28
N SER A 230 4.58 3.39 8.79
CA SER A 230 5.59 4.20 9.48
C SER A 230 5.41 5.66 9.10
N PRO A 231 4.90 6.55 9.96
CA PRO A 231 4.73 7.96 9.63
C PRO A 231 6.01 8.61 9.13
N ALA A 232 7.14 8.37 9.81
CA ALA A 232 8.43 8.94 9.44
C ALA A 232 8.93 8.39 8.08
N LEU A 233 8.87 7.07 7.87
CA LEU A 233 9.45 6.49 6.67
C LEU A 233 8.59 6.69 5.42
N VAL A 234 7.25 6.72 5.53
CA VAL A 234 6.42 7.06 4.37
C VAL A 234 6.56 8.52 3.96
N GLU A 235 6.81 9.43 4.92
CA GLU A 235 7.17 10.81 4.62
C GLU A 235 8.49 10.87 3.87
N ALA A 236 9.53 10.18 4.36
CA ALA A 236 10.82 10.11 3.68
C ALA A 236 10.70 9.50 2.28
N LEU A 237 9.86 8.46 2.10
CA LEU A 237 9.61 7.86 0.79
C LEU A 237 8.88 8.83 -0.15
N LEU A 238 7.89 9.60 0.33
CA LEU A 238 7.25 10.65 -0.46
C LEU A 238 8.27 11.67 -0.93
N MET A 239 9.10 12.20 -0.02
CA MET A 239 10.13 13.19 -0.37
C MET A 239 11.16 12.62 -1.35
N ARG A 240 11.49 11.32 -1.25
CA ARG A 240 12.30 10.61 -2.24
C ARG A 240 11.65 10.60 -3.64
N ARG A 241 10.33 10.57 -3.72
CA ARG A 241 9.59 10.53 -5.00
C ARG A 241 9.43 11.92 -5.66
N VAL A 242 9.46 12.99 -4.88
CA VAL A 242 9.18 14.35 -5.35
C VAL A 242 10.44 15.22 -5.49
N LEU A 243 11.48 14.98 -4.70
CA LEU A 243 12.70 15.76 -4.75
C LEU A 243 13.71 15.20 -5.76
N GLU A 244 14.49 16.08 -6.36
CA GLU A 244 15.72 15.73 -7.06
C GLU A 244 16.69 14.99 -6.13
N LEU A 245 17.43 14.03 -6.64
CA LEU A 245 18.22 13.07 -5.86
C LEU A 245 19.19 13.75 -4.87
N ALA A 246 19.94 14.75 -5.32
CA ALA A 246 20.88 15.48 -4.45
C ALA A 246 20.15 16.29 -3.38
N THR A 247 18.99 16.86 -3.69
CA THR A 247 18.15 17.59 -2.74
C THR A 247 17.54 16.64 -1.72
N PHE A 248 17.04 15.48 -2.16
CA PHE A 248 16.54 14.44 -1.25
C PHE A 248 17.59 14.01 -0.24
N ARG A 249 18.83 13.73 -0.68
CA ARG A 249 19.91 13.30 0.22
C ARG A 249 20.21 14.33 1.32
N ARG A 250 20.26 15.62 0.96
CA ARG A 250 20.44 16.71 1.95
C ARG A 250 19.27 16.80 2.91
N TRP A 251 18.04 16.75 2.39
CA TRP A 251 16.83 16.78 3.19
C TRP A 251 16.78 15.57 4.13
N PHE A 252 17.05 14.36 3.64
CA PHE A 252 17.00 13.13 4.41
C PHE A 252 18.06 13.10 5.53
N ALA A 253 19.24 13.61 5.28
CA ALA A 253 20.30 13.76 6.30
C ALA A 253 19.89 14.74 7.41
N ALA A 254 19.12 15.78 7.10
CA ALA A 254 18.55 16.68 8.12
C ALA A 254 17.33 16.08 8.82
N PHE A 255 16.49 15.33 8.09
CA PHE A 255 15.28 14.69 8.62
C PHE A 255 15.59 13.57 9.60
N LEU A 256 16.56 12.69 9.30
CA LEU A 256 17.00 11.60 10.18
C LEU A 256 18.52 11.66 10.40
N PRO A 257 19.02 12.65 11.16
CA PRO A 257 20.47 12.94 11.26
C PRO A 257 21.28 11.81 11.90
N GLN A 258 20.63 10.92 12.65
CA GLN A 258 21.29 9.78 13.31
C GLN A 258 21.01 8.43 12.62
N ALA A 259 20.51 8.43 11.38
CA ALA A 259 20.19 7.19 10.65
C ALA A 259 21.43 6.31 10.45
N SER A 260 22.63 6.92 10.23
CA SER A 260 23.89 6.18 10.14
C SER A 260 24.28 5.46 11.42
N ALA A 261 23.80 5.91 12.57
CA ALA A 261 23.96 5.24 13.87
C ALA A 261 22.80 4.27 14.20
N GLY A 262 21.85 4.07 13.29
CA GLY A 262 20.65 3.24 13.49
C GLY A 262 19.66 3.86 14.49
N ARG A 263 19.52 5.17 14.47
CA ARG A 263 18.59 5.91 15.35
C ARG A 263 17.64 6.78 14.53
N PRO A 264 16.39 6.94 15.00
CA PRO A 264 15.71 6.27 16.11
C PRO A 264 15.65 4.75 15.95
N VAL A 265 15.93 3.99 17.02
CA VAL A 265 16.00 2.52 16.99
C VAL A 265 14.70 1.88 16.49
N SER A 266 13.56 2.50 16.81
CA SER A 266 12.23 2.01 16.42
C SER A 266 12.05 1.86 14.92
N LEU A 267 12.76 2.61 14.08
CA LEU A 267 12.69 2.52 12.63
C LEU A 267 13.48 1.33 12.04
N PHE A 268 14.47 0.82 12.78
CA PHE A 268 15.40 -0.20 12.31
C PHE A 268 15.11 -1.59 12.89
N VAL A 269 14.34 -1.66 13.98
CA VAL A 269 13.99 -2.91 14.67
C VAL A 269 12.53 -3.25 14.41
N PRO A 270 12.21 -4.51 14.01
CA PRO A 270 10.83 -4.92 13.79
C PRO A 270 9.95 -4.70 15.02
N ALA A 271 8.75 -4.18 14.78
CA ALA A 271 7.70 -4.07 15.78
C ALA A 271 7.26 -5.48 16.21
N ARG A 272 7.08 -5.68 17.52
CA ARG A 272 6.63 -6.96 18.09
C ARG A 272 5.09 -7.04 17.99
N VAL A 273 4.59 -8.12 17.41
CA VAL A 273 3.17 -8.46 17.36
C VAL A 273 2.88 -9.46 18.46
N SER A 274 2.15 -9.05 19.49
CA SER A 274 1.87 -9.89 20.67
C SER A 274 0.66 -10.80 20.49
N ASP A 275 -0.32 -10.38 19.67
CA ASP A 275 -1.52 -11.15 19.36
C ASP A 275 -1.97 -10.86 17.91
N ARG A 276 -1.98 -11.90 17.08
CA ARG A 276 -2.38 -11.80 15.67
C ARG A 276 -3.86 -12.06 15.43
N THR A 277 -4.59 -12.48 16.46
CA THR A 277 -6.05 -12.64 16.39
C THR A 277 -6.79 -11.33 16.68
N ASP A 278 -6.11 -10.37 17.33
CA ASP A 278 -6.60 -9.01 17.46
C ASP A 278 -6.26 -8.20 16.20
N GLY A 279 -7.29 -7.77 15.46
CA GLY A 279 -7.13 -7.06 14.20
C GLY A 279 -6.34 -5.75 14.30
N LYS A 280 -6.31 -5.10 15.47
CA LYS A 280 -5.54 -3.88 15.71
C LYS A 280 -4.07 -4.18 15.99
N ILE A 281 -3.80 -5.18 16.83
CA ILE A 281 -2.41 -5.60 17.13
C ILE A 281 -1.76 -6.22 15.88
N ALA A 282 -2.52 -6.95 15.07
CA ALA A 282 -2.07 -7.51 13.79
C ALA A 282 -1.61 -6.43 12.77
N HIS A 283 -2.05 -5.18 12.91
CA HIS A 283 -1.57 -4.05 12.14
C HIS A 283 -0.04 -3.89 12.21
N LEU A 284 0.59 -4.26 13.31
CA LEU A 284 2.05 -4.17 13.47
C LEU A 284 2.84 -5.08 12.52
N ASP A 285 2.26 -6.19 12.01
CA ASP A 285 2.86 -6.94 10.90
C ASP A 285 2.85 -6.09 9.61
N GLY A 286 1.77 -5.34 9.36
CA GLY A 286 1.69 -4.37 8.27
C GLY A 286 2.69 -3.23 8.42
N LEU A 287 2.92 -2.74 9.64
CA LEU A 287 3.97 -1.75 9.92
C LEU A 287 5.36 -2.27 9.54
N ASN A 288 5.66 -3.53 9.86
CA ASN A 288 6.91 -4.14 9.45
C ASN A 288 7.03 -4.19 7.92
N LEU A 289 5.98 -4.59 7.21
CA LEU A 289 5.96 -4.60 5.73
C LEU A 289 6.09 -3.18 5.15
N SER A 290 5.39 -2.21 5.71
CA SER A 290 5.47 -0.79 5.33
C SER A 290 6.88 -0.22 5.52
N ARG A 291 7.53 -0.52 6.66
CA ARG A 291 8.93 -0.12 6.91
C ARG A 291 9.88 -0.74 5.91
N ALA A 292 9.73 -2.02 5.60
CA ALA A 292 10.53 -2.69 4.58
C ALA A 292 10.39 -2.01 3.22
N TRP A 293 9.15 -1.70 2.80
CA TRP A 293 8.86 -0.96 1.57
C TRP A 293 9.58 0.38 1.54
N CYS A 294 9.41 1.18 2.60
CA CYS A 294 9.99 2.52 2.66
C CYS A 294 11.53 2.48 2.68
N TRP A 295 12.13 1.60 3.48
CA TRP A 295 13.59 1.48 3.53
C TRP A 295 14.20 1.07 2.20
N ARG A 296 13.58 0.16 1.44
CA ARG A 296 14.03 -0.19 0.08
C ARG A 296 13.99 1.01 -0.85
N GLY A 297 12.87 1.75 -0.86
CA GLY A 297 12.72 2.95 -1.68
C GLY A 297 13.69 4.07 -1.29
N ILE A 298 13.97 4.28 0.00
CA ILE A 298 14.94 5.25 0.49
C ILE A 298 16.36 4.81 0.09
N ALA A 299 16.72 3.54 0.30
CA ALA A 299 18.04 3.00 -0.03
C ALA A 299 18.39 3.17 -1.51
N SER A 300 17.38 3.11 -2.43
CA SER A 300 17.59 3.32 -3.88
C SER A 300 18.13 4.71 -4.23
N ALA A 301 17.97 5.68 -3.33
CA ALA A 301 18.39 7.07 -3.52
C ALA A 301 19.73 7.40 -2.87
N LEU A 302 20.24 6.51 -2.01
CA LEU A 302 21.52 6.72 -1.31
C LEU A 302 22.67 6.13 -2.11
N ASP A 303 23.85 6.75 -1.98
CA ASP A 303 25.04 6.25 -2.65
C ASP A 303 25.43 4.87 -2.11
N ALA A 304 26.08 4.07 -2.94
CA ALA A 304 26.49 2.72 -2.56
C ALA A 304 27.43 2.69 -1.32
N ALA A 305 28.20 3.75 -1.14
CA ALA A 305 29.11 3.92 0.01
C ALA A 305 28.44 4.57 1.23
N ASP A 306 27.17 5.01 1.13
CA ASP A 306 26.47 5.64 2.24
C ASP A 306 26.19 4.60 3.34
N PRO A 307 26.64 4.81 4.59
CA PRO A 307 26.43 3.87 5.69
C PRO A 307 24.93 3.66 6.01
N VAL A 308 24.09 4.65 5.73
CA VAL A 308 22.64 4.52 5.93
C VAL A 308 22.03 3.53 4.93
N ARG A 309 22.54 3.49 3.68
CA ARG A 309 22.03 2.57 2.66
C ARG A 309 22.09 1.11 3.10
N ASN A 310 23.24 0.68 3.58
CA ASN A 310 23.41 -0.71 4.05
C ASN A 310 22.50 -1.02 5.25
N ARG A 311 22.41 -0.09 6.21
CA ARG A 311 21.50 -0.25 7.36
C ARG A 311 20.04 -0.33 6.94
N ALA A 312 19.61 0.51 6.01
CA ALA A 312 18.25 0.52 5.46
C ALA A 312 17.90 -0.83 4.81
N LEU A 313 18.82 -1.40 4.02
CA LEU A 313 18.61 -2.71 3.39
C LEU A 313 18.53 -3.84 4.42
N VAL A 314 19.44 -3.85 5.43
CA VAL A 314 19.41 -4.83 6.51
C VAL A 314 18.11 -4.71 7.32
N ALA A 315 17.69 -3.47 7.64
CA ALA A 315 16.42 -3.24 8.33
C ALA A 315 15.23 -3.73 7.49
N ALA A 316 15.20 -3.45 6.18
CA ALA A 316 14.15 -3.93 5.29
C ALA A 316 14.03 -5.45 5.28
N GLU A 317 15.15 -6.17 5.23
CA GLU A 317 15.18 -7.65 5.29
C GLU A 317 14.68 -8.16 6.65
N GLN A 318 15.09 -7.54 7.76
CA GLN A 318 14.62 -7.93 9.10
C GLN A 318 13.12 -7.70 9.27
N HIS A 319 12.60 -6.57 8.80
CA HIS A 319 11.18 -6.26 8.82
C HIS A 319 10.38 -7.24 7.97
N LEU A 320 10.83 -7.57 6.74
CA LEU A 320 10.20 -8.59 5.90
C LEU A 320 10.20 -9.97 6.57
N ALA A 321 11.36 -10.39 7.08
CA ALA A 321 11.52 -11.70 7.74
C ALA A 321 10.60 -11.86 8.96
N SER A 322 10.29 -10.77 9.68
CA SER A 322 9.41 -10.80 10.85
C SER A 322 7.93 -10.93 10.48
N ALA A 323 7.48 -10.44 9.33
CA ALA A 323 6.07 -10.39 8.96
C ALA A 323 5.65 -11.45 7.92
N LEU A 324 6.51 -11.77 6.93
CA LEU A 324 6.18 -12.71 5.85
C LEU A 324 5.64 -14.08 6.32
N PRO A 325 6.14 -14.70 7.40
CA PRO A 325 5.61 -15.98 7.87
C PRO A 325 4.17 -15.93 8.40
N HIS A 326 3.61 -14.73 8.59
CA HIS A 326 2.35 -14.52 9.29
C HIS A 326 1.22 -13.99 8.40
N LEU A 327 1.41 -13.95 7.08
CA LEU A 327 0.42 -13.37 6.14
C LEU A 327 -0.93 -14.11 6.10
N SER A 328 -0.96 -15.38 6.47
CA SER A 328 -2.14 -16.25 6.46
C SER A 328 -2.47 -16.84 7.84
N ALA A 329 -2.01 -16.21 8.92
CA ALA A 329 -2.21 -16.73 10.25
C ALA A 329 -3.65 -16.58 10.76
N ASP A 330 -4.32 -15.47 10.41
CA ASP A 330 -5.70 -15.16 10.77
C ASP A 330 -6.33 -14.27 9.69
N TYR A 331 -7.66 -14.35 9.51
CA TYR A 331 -8.40 -13.56 8.51
C TYR A 331 -8.24 -12.05 8.71
N MET A 332 -8.05 -11.59 9.93
CA MET A 332 -7.82 -10.17 10.23
C MET A 332 -6.50 -9.63 9.66
N GLY A 333 -5.52 -10.49 9.41
CA GLY A 333 -4.30 -10.16 8.66
C GLY A 333 -4.37 -10.61 7.19
N GLU A 334 -4.94 -11.79 6.94
CA GLU A 334 -4.98 -12.44 5.62
C GLU A 334 -5.56 -11.56 4.52
N HIS A 335 -6.64 -10.81 4.81
CA HIS A 335 -7.36 -10.04 3.80
C HIS A 335 -6.60 -8.81 3.27
N TRP A 336 -5.44 -8.45 3.82
CA TRP A 336 -4.71 -7.24 3.42
C TRP A 336 -3.18 -7.31 3.46
N LEU A 337 -2.56 -8.10 4.36
CA LEU A 337 -1.10 -8.14 4.56
C LEU A 337 -0.33 -8.54 3.29
N ALA A 338 -0.89 -9.46 2.47
CA ALA A 338 -0.25 -9.90 1.23
C ALA A 338 -0.02 -8.73 0.25
N SER A 339 -0.90 -7.72 0.22
CA SER A 339 -0.73 -6.53 -0.62
C SER A 339 0.46 -5.69 -0.15
N PHE A 340 0.64 -5.51 1.15
CA PHE A 340 1.80 -4.80 1.70
C PHE A 340 3.10 -5.57 1.51
N ALA A 341 3.06 -6.90 1.63
CA ALA A 341 4.22 -7.75 1.34
C ALA A 341 4.65 -7.62 -0.14
N LEU A 342 3.69 -7.66 -1.06
CA LEU A 342 3.96 -7.48 -2.48
C LEU A 342 4.48 -6.07 -2.79
N LEU A 343 3.92 -5.03 -2.13
CA LEU A 343 4.39 -3.66 -2.27
C LEU A 343 5.87 -3.55 -1.86
N ALA A 344 6.24 -4.12 -0.72
CA ALA A 344 7.60 -4.12 -0.22
C ALA A 344 8.57 -4.91 -1.13
N LEU A 345 8.16 -6.10 -1.60
CA LEU A 345 8.99 -6.96 -2.45
C LEU A 345 9.19 -6.38 -3.86
N CYS A 346 8.23 -5.60 -4.38
CA CYS A 346 8.32 -4.97 -5.68
C CYS A 346 9.02 -3.59 -5.67
N GLU A 347 9.34 -3.05 -4.52
CA GLU A 347 10.12 -1.81 -4.43
C GLU A 347 11.59 -2.11 -4.69
N VAL A 348 12.14 -1.53 -5.75
CA VAL A 348 13.54 -1.71 -6.13
C VAL A 348 14.42 -0.82 -5.26
N PRO A 349 15.41 -1.38 -4.55
CA PRO A 349 16.33 -0.62 -3.69
C PRO A 349 17.39 0.15 -4.48
#